data_c625f3fc7d3ab015e54c79642a40f2d9
#
_entry.id   c625f3fc7d3ab015e54c79642a40f2d9
#
_cell.length_a   1.000
_cell.length_b   1.000
_cell.length_c   1.000
_cell.angle_alpha   90.00
_cell.angle_beta   90.00
_cell.angle_gamma   90.00
#
_symmetry.space_group_name_H-M   'P 1'
#
loop_
_entity.id
_entity.type
_entity.pdbx_description
1 polymer ?
#
loop_
_entity_poly.entity_id
_entity_poly.type
_entity_poly.pdbx_seq_one_letter_code
_entity_poly.pdbx_strand_id
1 'polypeptide(L)'
;MLMTSFLFALTGCGKMAVDGEVVDVTGAPIAGATVTLVGGQCQSVTDENGKFRVPCLPGKYMVHINADGFLEIKVEDFDGSERKSYDLGKQMMVTLPKQEGLLLLDEDHYKAMPKTLLERTKGGAGLEQWKHYCLPSDREVPAEQIVRLPAGNHAFFDNRTSGWRPWLLDEDGCAYKMAPKSKNAWEMTYGEKANFIKEQIEEGMSLVLMELPAGQYFVADWDGGFFTRGTIGEEKGFLGHYIVVE
;
A
#
# COMPACT_ATOMS: atom_id res chain seq x y z
N MET A 1 -42.17 54.95 -36.47
CA MET A 1 -42.27 53.86 -35.50
C MET A 1 -40.91 53.13 -35.49
N LEU A 2 -39.97 53.56 -34.64
CA LEU A 2 -38.62 52.99 -34.57
C LEU A 2 -38.65 51.82 -33.61
N MET A 3 -38.32 50.64 -34.13
CA MET A 3 -38.21 49.39 -33.34
C MET A 3 -36.75 49.24 -32.90
N THR A 4 -36.51 49.58 -31.65
CA THR A 4 -35.18 49.44 -31.03
C THR A 4 -34.95 47.95 -30.64
N SER A 5 -34.12 47.27 -31.44
CA SER A 5 -33.67 45.93 -31.12
C SER A 5 -32.71 45.97 -29.92
N PHE A 6 -33.15 45.48 -28.76
CA PHE A 6 -32.30 45.20 -27.62
C PHE A 6 -31.50 43.93 -27.89
N LEU A 7 -30.22 44.07 -28.20
CA LEU A 7 -29.27 42.99 -28.20
C LEU A 7 -28.97 42.63 -26.72
N PHE A 8 -29.56 41.56 -26.22
CA PHE A 8 -29.10 40.94 -24.99
C PHE A 8 -27.73 40.29 -25.25
N ALA A 9 -26.68 41.00 -24.87
CA ALA A 9 -25.37 40.38 -24.72
C ALA A 9 -25.48 39.37 -23.60
N LEU A 10 -25.60 38.09 -23.91
CA LEU A 10 -25.39 36.99 -22.99
C LEU A 10 -23.92 37.06 -22.56
N THR A 11 -23.66 37.75 -21.45
CA THR A 11 -22.39 37.62 -20.73
C THR A 11 -22.29 36.17 -20.28
N GLY A 12 -21.64 35.35 -21.11
CA GLY A 12 -21.32 33.97 -20.76
C GLY A 12 -20.56 34.01 -19.45
N CYS A 13 -21.15 33.42 -18.41
CA CYS A 13 -20.47 33.17 -17.12
C CYS A 13 -19.23 32.37 -17.45
N GLY A 14 -18.05 33.02 -17.48
CA GLY A 14 -16.80 32.38 -17.89
C GLY A 14 -16.49 31.27 -16.94
N LYS A 15 -16.52 30.08 -17.45
CA LYS A 15 -16.13 28.85 -16.72
C LYS A 15 -14.62 28.68 -16.86
N MET A 16 -13.98 28.07 -15.87
CA MET A 16 -12.68 27.45 -16.01
C MET A 16 -12.87 26.02 -16.53
N ALA A 17 -11.84 25.40 -17.03
CA ALA A 17 -11.84 23.97 -17.32
C ALA A 17 -10.53 23.34 -16.85
N VAL A 18 -10.60 22.09 -16.41
CA VAL A 18 -9.43 21.24 -16.12
C VAL A 18 -9.37 20.15 -17.16
N ASP A 19 -8.27 20.12 -17.88
CA ASP A 19 -7.99 19.16 -18.95
C ASP A 19 -6.86 18.23 -18.51
N GLY A 20 -6.75 17.03 -19.07
CA GLY A 20 -5.66 16.10 -18.83
C GLY A 20 -5.89 14.74 -19.49
N GLU A 21 -4.99 13.83 -19.21
CA GLU A 21 -5.01 12.45 -19.70
C GLU A 21 -4.76 11.48 -18.54
N VAL A 22 -5.55 10.41 -18.42
CA VAL A 22 -5.37 9.35 -17.43
C VAL A 22 -4.83 8.12 -18.13
N VAL A 23 -3.70 7.61 -17.63
CA VAL A 23 -3.01 6.45 -18.19
C VAL A 23 -2.66 5.45 -17.06
N ASP A 24 -2.43 4.20 -17.43
CA ASP A 24 -1.82 3.23 -16.52
C ASP A 24 -0.29 3.39 -16.47
N VAL A 25 0.38 2.57 -15.65
CA VAL A 25 1.84 2.57 -15.48
C VAL A 25 2.61 2.22 -16.75
N THR A 26 1.97 1.59 -17.74
CA THR A 26 2.56 1.29 -19.06
C THR A 26 2.39 2.44 -20.05
N GLY A 27 1.63 3.46 -19.67
CA GLY A 27 1.24 4.58 -20.53
C GLY A 27 0.01 4.31 -21.40
N ALA A 28 -0.67 3.17 -21.19
CA ALA A 28 -1.92 2.89 -21.91
C ALA A 28 -3.07 3.75 -21.35
N PRO A 29 -3.96 4.31 -22.22
CA PRO A 29 -5.04 5.17 -21.79
C PRO A 29 -6.08 4.42 -20.95
N ILE A 30 -6.59 5.06 -19.89
CA ILE A 30 -7.69 4.54 -19.07
C ILE A 30 -8.97 5.27 -19.46
N ALA A 31 -9.84 4.57 -20.17
CA ALA A 31 -11.18 5.05 -20.50
C ALA A 31 -12.15 4.82 -19.34
N GLY A 32 -13.11 5.70 -19.15
CA GLY A 32 -14.14 5.53 -18.12
C GLY A 32 -13.71 5.97 -16.72
N ALA A 33 -12.51 6.51 -16.54
CA ALA A 33 -12.10 7.09 -15.26
C ALA A 33 -12.92 8.34 -14.96
N THR A 34 -13.43 8.44 -13.73
CA THR A 34 -14.19 9.60 -13.27
C THR A 34 -13.25 10.65 -12.69
N VAL A 35 -13.30 11.86 -13.20
CA VAL A 35 -12.53 13.01 -12.71
C VAL A 35 -13.50 14.00 -12.07
N THR A 36 -13.31 14.27 -10.77
CA THR A 36 -14.19 15.13 -9.97
C THR A 36 -13.41 16.30 -9.38
N LEU A 37 -13.94 17.51 -9.49
CA LEU A 37 -13.47 18.66 -8.74
C LEU A 37 -14.26 18.74 -7.43
N VAL A 38 -13.68 18.21 -6.36
CA VAL A 38 -14.32 18.11 -5.05
C VAL A 38 -14.55 19.51 -4.48
N GLY A 39 -15.78 19.78 -4.05
CA GLY A 39 -16.23 21.11 -3.61
C GLY A 39 -16.96 21.90 -4.69
N GLY A 40 -16.86 21.53 -5.98
CA GLY A 40 -17.51 22.23 -7.09
C GLY A 40 -18.70 21.51 -7.73
N GLN A 41 -18.96 20.27 -7.35
CA GLN A 41 -19.93 19.37 -8.00
C GLN A 41 -19.72 19.24 -9.52
N CYS A 42 -18.47 19.36 -9.95
CA CYS A 42 -18.08 19.27 -11.35
C CYS A 42 -17.34 17.96 -11.56
N GLN A 43 -17.77 17.21 -12.58
CA GLN A 43 -17.15 15.93 -12.91
C GLN A 43 -17.19 15.68 -14.41
N SER A 44 -16.32 14.83 -14.89
CA SER A 44 -16.28 14.30 -16.25
C SER A 44 -15.75 12.87 -16.21
N VAL A 45 -15.88 12.17 -17.33
CA VAL A 45 -15.35 10.81 -17.51
C VAL A 45 -14.33 10.86 -18.65
N THR A 46 -13.25 10.10 -18.54
CA THR A 46 -12.24 10.00 -19.61
C THR A 46 -12.80 9.30 -20.84
N ASP A 47 -12.40 9.77 -22.00
CA ASP A 47 -12.72 9.15 -23.30
C ASP A 47 -11.87 7.89 -23.58
N GLU A 48 -12.03 7.31 -24.78
CA GLU A 48 -11.29 6.12 -25.23
C GLU A 48 -9.76 6.32 -25.29
N ASN A 49 -9.30 7.58 -25.34
CA ASN A 49 -7.89 7.94 -25.32
C ASN A 49 -7.42 8.38 -23.91
N GLY A 50 -8.21 8.13 -22.88
CA GLY A 50 -7.91 8.54 -21.51
C GLY A 50 -8.03 10.05 -21.26
N LYS A 51 -8.50 10.84 -22.22
CA LYS A 51 -8.59 12.31 -22.11
C LYS A 51 -9.86 12.73 -21.39
N PHE A 52 -9.73 13.79 -20.60
CA PHE A 52 -10.86 14.39 -19.90
C PHE A 52 -10.85 15.92 -20.03
N ARG A 53 -12.04 16.50 -19.85
CA ARG A 53 -12.26 17.93 -19.68
C ARG A 53 -13.36 18.15 -18.65
N VAL A 54 -13.05 18.81 -17.54
CA VAL A 54 -14.00 19.14 -16.47
C VAL A 54 -14.26 20.64 -16.44
N PRO A 55 -15.36 21.11 -17.02
CA PRO A 55 -15.74 22.53 -16.90
C PRO A 55 -16.33 22.81 -15.51
N CYS A 56 -15.87 23.89 -14.87
CA CYS A 56 -16.35 24.30 -13.56
C CYS A 56 -16.38 25.83 -13.39
N LEU A 57 -16.87 26.29 -12.25
CA LEU A 57 -16.70 27.69 -11.86
C LEU A 57 -15.25 27.88 -11.36
N PRO A 58 -14.70 29.12 -11.47
CA PRO A 58 -13.40 29.40 -10.85
C PRO A 58 -13.43 29.18 -9.35
N GLY A 59 -12.38 28.53 -8.80
CA GLY A 59 -12.30 28.23 -7.38
C GLY A 59 -11.06 27.39 -7.03
N LYS A 60 -10.94 27.04 -5.77
CA LYS A 60 -9.95 26.08 -5.29
C LYS A 60 -10.62 24.74 -5.07
N TYR A 61 -9.98 23.68 -5.50
CA TYR A 61 -10.54 22.33 -5.54
C TYR A 61 -9.49 21.28 -5.13
N MET A 62 -9.94 20.13 -4.72
CA MET A 62 -9.17 18.90 -4.82
C MET A 62 -9.62 18.20 -6.12
N VAL A 63 -8.68 17.81 -6.96
CA VAL A 63 -9.00 16.97 -8.13
C VAL A 63 -8.91 15.52 -7.70
N HIS A 64 -10.00 14.80 -7.83
CA HIS A 64 -10.10 13.38 -7.51
C HIS A 64 -10.33 12.58 -8.79
N ILE A 65 -9.46 11.60 -9.06
CA ILE A 65 -9.55 10.72 -10.22
C ILE A 65 -9.72 9.29 -9.71
N ASN A 66 -10.78 8.63 -10.16
CA ASN A 66 -11.10 7.26 -9.78
C ASN A 66 -11.45 6.41 -11.00
N ALA A 67 -10.95 5.17 -11.04
CA ALA A 67 -11.28 4.18 -12.05
C ALA A 67 -11.32 2.79 -11.40
N ASP A 68 -12.23 1.94 -11.85
CA ASP A 68 -12.38 0.57 -11.36
C ASP A 68 -11.07 -0.24 -11.53
N GLY A 69 -10.59 -0.82 -10.45
CA GLY A 69 -9.37 -1.62 -10.45
C GLY A 69 -8.07 -0.82 -10.37
N PHE A 70 -8.14 0.49 -10.09
CA PHE A 70 -6.98 1.36 -9.95
C PHE A 70 -6.97 2.08 -8.60
N LEU A 71 -5.79 2.45 -8.13
CA LEU A 71 -5.63 3.38 -7.02
C LEU A 71 -6.12 4.77 -7.43
N GLU A 72 -6.93 5.39 -6.56
CA GLU A 72 -7.38 6.76 -6.77
C GLU A 72 -6.21 7.77 -6.74
N ILE A 73 -6.35 8.84 -7.51
CA ILE A 73 -5.42 9.97 -7.48
C ILE A 73 -6.12 11.16 -6.84
N LYS A 74 -5.44 11.82 -5.91
CA LYS A 74 -5.86 13.07 -5.29
C LYS A 74 -4.81 14.14 -5.55
N VAL A 75 -5.20 15.22 -6.24
CA VAL A 75 -4.37 16.43 -6.37
C VAL A 75 -4.97 17.48 -5.44
N GLU A 76 -4.33 17.66 -4.30
CA GLU A 76 -4.76 18.63 -3.29
C GLU A 76 -4.40 20.06 -3.71
N ASP A 77 -5.11 21.03 -3.15
CA ASP A 77 -4.84 22.48 -3.32
C ASP A 77 -4.78 22.97 -4.79
N PHE A 78 -5.54 22.34 -5.69
CA PHE A 78 -5.64 22.81 -7.08
C PHE A 78 -6.29 24.21 -7.13
N ASP A 79 -5.55 25.21 -7.63
CA ASP A 79 -6.03 26.57 -7.77
C ASP A 79 -6.54 26.86 -9.20
N GLY A 80 -7.85 26.76 -9.37
CA GLY A 80 -8.60 27.09 -10.59
C GLY A 80 -9.27 28.46 -10.54
N SER A 81 -8.72 29.45 -9.81
CA SER A 81 -9.35 30.76 -9.58
C SER A 81 -9.50 31.59 -10.84
N GLU A 82 -8.71 31.35 -11.88
CA GLU A 82 -8.81 32.09 -13.15
C GLU A 82 -9.75 31.41 -14.14
N ARG A 83 -10.39 32.21 -14.97
CA ARG A 83 -11.28 31.74 -16.04
C ARG A 83 -10.50 31.30 -17.27
N LYS A 84 -9.76 30.18 -17.15
CA LYS A 84 -8.94 29.59 -18.21
C LYS A 84 -9.01 28.06 -18.18
N SER A 85 -8.41 27.42 -19.17
CA SER A 85 -8.13 26.00 -19.10
C SER A 85 -6.82 25.78 -18.36
N TYR A 86 -6.82 24.73 -17.52
CA TYR A 86 -5.68 24.22 -16.77
C TYR A 86 -5.40 22.81 -17.26
N ASP A 87 -4.17 22.53 -17.65
CA ASP A 87 -3.75 21.20 -18.07
C ASP A 87 -3.02 20.51 -16.91
N LEU A 88 -3.58 19.40 -16.43
CA LEU A 88 -2.95 18.55 -15.43
C LEU A 88 -1.90 17.59 -16.02
N GLY A 89 -1.78 17.57 -17.35
CA GLY A 89 -0.90 16.63 -18.03
C GLY A 89 -1.37 15.17 -17.88
N LYS A 90 -0.41 14.24 -17.94
CA LYS A 90 -0.67 12.81 -17.75
C LYS A 90 -0.75 12.48 -16.27
N GLN A 91 -1.85 11.85 -15.88
CA GLN A 91 -2.08 11.31 -14.54
C GLN A 91 -1.97 9.79 -14.62
N MET A 92 -0.96 9.24 -13.95
CA MET A 92 -0.66 7.81 -13.99
C MET A 92 -1.35 7.10 -12.83
N MET A 93 -2.24 6.16 -13.13
CA MET A 93 -2.91 5.34 -12.12
C MET A 93 -2.25 3.96 -12.01
N VAL A 94 -2.09 3.51 -10.78
CA VAL A 94 -1.54 2.19 -10.45
C VAL A 94 -2.69 1.19 -10.34
N THR A 95 -2.59 0.06 -11.03
CA THR A 95 -3.59 -1.02 -10.98
C THR A 95 -3.67 -1.60 -9.57
N LEU A 96 -4.88 -1.78 -9.03
CA LEU A 96 -5.09 -2.51 -7.80
C LEU A 96 -4.85 -4.01 -8.02
N PRO A 97 -4.05 -4.68 -7.18
CA PRO A 97 -3.81 -6.10 -7.34
C PRO A 97 -5.07 -6.90 -7.00
N LYS A 98 -5.39 -7.86 -7.86
CA LYS A 98 -6.49 -8.82 -7.63
C LYS A 98 -6.09 -9.97 -6.70
N GLN A 99 -4.80 -10.15 -6.50
CA GLN A 99 -4.24 -11.22 -5.67
C GLN A 99 -4.25 -10.79 -4.21
N GLU A 100 -4.77 -11.67 -3.34
CA GLU A 100 -4.70 -11.46 -1.89
C GLU A 100 -3.29 -11.70 -1.35
N GLY A 101 -2.92 -10.95 -0.33
CA GLY A 101 -1.66 -11.13 0.38
C GLY A 101 -0.88 -9.82 0.58
N LEU A 102 0.35 -9.99 1.01
CA LEU A 102 1.35 -8.92 1.00
C LEU A 102 2.11 -9.00 -0.32
N LEU A 103 2.03 -7.94 -1.11
CA LEU A 103 2.63 -7.85 -2.43
C LEU A 103 3.69 -6.77 -2.42
N LEU A 104 4.86 -7.06 -2.97
CA LEU A 104 5.92 -6.07 -3.19
C LEU A 104 5.59 -5.27 -4.46
N LEU A 105 5.62 -3.95 -4.38
CA LEU A 105 5.61 -3.10 -5.56
C LEU A 105 7.04 -3.02 -6.11
N ASP A 106 7.26 -3.61 -7.27
CA ASP A 106 8.51 -3.65 -7.99
C ASP A 106 8.35 -2.84 -9.28
N GLU A 107 8.92 -1.65 -9.32
CA GLU A 107 8.72 -0.63 -10.36
C GLU A 107 7.24 -0.30 -10.59
N ASP A 108 6.58 -1.00 -11.50
CA ASP A 108 5.19 -0.77 -11.92
C ASP A 108 4.28 -2.01 -11.75
N HIS A 109 4.80 -3.08 -11.14
CA HIS A 109 4.00 -4.31 -10.94
C HIS A 109 4.01 -4.75 -9.49
N TYR A 110 2.92 -5.44 -9.12
CA TYR A 110 2.83 -6.13 -7.86
C TYR A 110 3.35 -7.55 -7.98
N LYS A 111 4.36 -7.85 -7.17
CA LYS A 111 4.95 -9.19 -7.10
C LYS A 111 4.50 -9.88 -5.83
N ALA A 112 3.87 -11.05 -5.97
CA ALA A 112 3.58 -11.88 -4.83
C ALA A 112 4.87 -12.34 -4.15
N MET A 113 4.95 -12.14 -2.85
CA MET A 113 6.10 -12.60 -2.09
C MET A 113 5.93 -14.07 -1.69
N PRO A 114 6.98 -14.89 -1.82
CA PRO A 114 6.93 -16.26 -1.35
C PRO A 114 6.75 -16.32 0.17
N LYS A 115 6.15 -17.42 0.63
CA LYS A 115 5.96 -17.66 2.05
C LYS A 115 7.02 -18.60 2.59
N THR A 116 7.50 -18.30 3.79
CA THR A 116 8.48 -19.09 4.54
C THR A 116 7.90 -19.40 5.92
N LEU A 117 8.20 -20.58 6.45
CA LEU A 117 7.80 -20.94 7.79
C LEU A 117 8.89 -20.51 8.78
N LEU A 118 8.52 -19.70 9.78
CA LEU A 118 9.33 -19.44 10.94
C LEU A 118 9.00 -20.51 12.00
N GLU A 119 9.91 -21.42 12.22
CA GLU A 119 9.67 -22.59 13.07
C GLU A 119 9.67 -22.22 14.55
N ARG A 120 8.78 -22.88 15.28
CA ARG A 120 8.78 -22.79 16.73
C ARG A 120 9.76 -23.81 17.28
N THR A 121 10.87 -23.34 17.79
CA THR A 121 11.85 -24.16 18.51
C THR A 121 11.61 -24.11 20.02
N LYS A 122 11.98 -25.16 20.71
CA LYS A 122 11.98 -25.23 22.17
C LYS A 122 13.43 -25.27 22.63
N GLY A 123 13.80 -24.29 23.45
CA GLY A 123 15.08 -24.31 24.18
C GLY A 123 14.87 -24.63 25.64
N GLY A 124 15.94 -25.06 26.32
CA GLY A 124 15.93 -25.39 27.77
C GLY A 124 15.51 -26.83 28.10
N ALA A 125 15.79 -27.25 29.33
CA ALA A 125 15.47 -28.58 29.86
C ALA A 125 14.46 -28.48 31.02
N GLY A 126 13.53 -29.45 31.10
CA GLY A 126 12.59 -29.56 32.21
C GLY A 126 11.41 -28.59 32.15
N LEU A 127 11.06 -27.96 33.27
CA LEU A 127 9.94 -27.03 33.39
C LEU A 127 10.24 -25.66 32.77
N GLU A 128 11.48 -25.38 32.43
CA GLU A 128 11.94 -24.13 31.80
C GLU A 128 12.00 -24.26 30.27
N GLN A 129 10.89 -24.62 29.65
CA GLN A 129 10.81 -24.70 28.18
C GLN A 129 10.62 -23.30 27.60
N TRP A 130 11.59 -22.85 26.82
CA TRP A 130 11.60 -21.60 26.06
C TRP A 130 10.93 -21.80 24.71
N LYS A 131 10.28 -20.78 24.25
CA LYS A 131 9.73 -20.75 22.89
C LYS A 131 10.48 -19.70 22.07
N HIS A 132 11.13 -20.15 21.03
CA HIS A 132 11.75 -19.27 20.05
C HIS A 132 11.02 -19.46 18.72
N TYR A 133 11.00 -18.41 17.92
CA TYR A 133 10.48 -18.45 16.56
C TYR A 133 11.60 -18.00 15.64
N CYS A 134 12.21 -18.96 14.99
CA CYS A 134 13.44 -18.80 14.22
C CYS A 134 13.29 -19.42 12.83
N LEU A 135 14.16 -19.02 11.93
CA LEU A 135 14.35 -19.76 10.69
C LEU A 135 14.80 -21.19 11.02
N PRO A 136 14.49 -22.18 10.17
CA PRO A 136 14.93 -23.55 10.37
C PRO A 136 16.45 -23.60 10.57
N SER A 137 16.91 -24.21 11.66
CA SER A 137 18.34 -24.32 11.96
C SER A 137 19.02 -25.55 11.31
N ASP A 138 18.24 -26.51 10.87
CA ASP A 138 18.66 -27.79 10.32
C ASP A 138 18.64 -27.85 8.78
N ARG A 139 18.14 -26.80 8.14
CA ARG A 139 18.07 -26.69 6.69
C ARG A 139 18.19 -25.23 6.24
N GLU A 140 18.71 -25.03 5.06
CA GLU A 140 18.67 -23.71 4.41
C GLU A 140 17.25 -23.38 3.95
N VAL A 141 16.86 -22.11 4.07
CA VAL A 141 15.63 -21.64 3.44
C VAL A 141 15.83 -21.69 1.93
N PRO A 142 14.96 -22.36 1.18
CA PRO A 142 15.07 -22.43 -0.27
C PRO A 142 15.12 -21.04 -0.91
N ALA A 143 15.98 -20.85 -1.89
CA ALA A 143 16.19 -19.53 -2.52
C ALA A 143 14.91 -18.92 -3.08
N GLU A 144 13.99 -19.74 -3.58
CA GLU A 144 12.69 -19.35 -4.09
C GLU A 144 11.71 -18.87 -2.98
N GLN A 145 12.02 -19.11 -1.72
CA GLN A 145 11.25 -18.64 -0.57
C GLN A 145 11.85 -17.36 0.06
N ILE A 146 12.94 -16.84 -0.50
CA ILE A 146 13.64 -15.66 -0.01
C ILE A 146 13.31 -14.47 -0.93
N VAL A 147 12.82 -13.38 -0.35
CA VAL A 147 12.72 -12.10 -1.05
C VAL A 147 14.03 -11.35 -0.85
N ARG A 148 14.73 -10.99 -1.94
CA ARG A 148 15.97 -10.20 -1.88
C ARG A 148 15.70 -8.79 -2.35
N LEU A 149 16.09 -7.80 -1.55
CA LEU A 149 15.89 -6.38 -1.82
C LEU A 149 17.19 -5.62 -1.58
N PRO A 150 17.47 -4.53 -2.30
CA PRO A 150 18.52 -3.59 -1.92
C PRO A 150 18.12 -2.84 -0.63
N ALA A 151 19.09 -2.30 0.10
CA ALA A 151 18.79 -1.41 1.22
C ALA A 151 18.08 -0.13 0.73
N GLY A 152 17.05 0.30 1.45
CA GLY A 152 16.30 1.52 1.09
C GLY A 152 14.80 1.44 1.37
N ASN A 153 14.07 2.31 0.66
CA ASN A 153 12.62 2.40 0.77
C ASN A 153 11.92 1.43 -0.18
N HIS A 154 10.99 0.69 0.36
CA HIS A 154 10.19 -0.26 -0.40
C HIS A 154 8.70 -0.03 -0.14
N ALA A 155 7.91 -0.17 -1.21
CA ALA A 155 6.45 -0.09 -1.13
C ALA A 155 5.85 -1.50 -1.22
N PHE A 156 4.90 -1.76 -0.34
CA PHE A 156 4.15 -3.01 -0.32
C PHE A 156 2.66 -2.69 -0.36
N PHE A 157 1.92 -3.55 -1.00
CA PHE A 157 0.46 -3.50 -0.98
C PHE A 157 -0.05 -4.65 -0.12
N ASP A 158 -0.88 -4.32 0.87
CA ASP A 158 -1.48 -5.29 1.78
C ASP A 158 -3.00 -5.23 1.66
N ASN A 159 -3.60 -6.27 1.11
CA ASN A 159 -5.05 -6.42 1.01
C ASN A 159 -5.60 -7.52 1.92
N ARG A 160 -4.88 -7.83 3.00
CA ARG A 160 -5.33 -8.78 4.00
C ARG A 160 -6.07 -8.08 5.13
N THR A 161 -7.06 -8.74 5.67
CA THR A 161 -7.77 -8.32 6.88
C THR A 161 -6.93 -8.49 8.14
N SER A 162 -5.90 -9.34 8.10
CA SER A 162 -4.98 -9.60 9.20
C SER A 162 -3.90 -8.53 9.32
N GLY A 163 -3.53 -8.17 10.54
CA GLY A 163 -2.38 -7.34 10.79
C GLY A 163 -1.08 -8.05 10.38
N TRP A 164 -0.06 -7.29 10.09
CA TRP A 164 1.28 -7.82 9.85
C TRP A 164 2.31 -6.97 10.60
N ARG A 165 3.45 -7.58 10.91
CA ARG A 165 4.55 -6.89 11.58
C ARG A 165 5.88 -7.33 10.99
N PRO A 166 6.70 -6.39 10.49
CA PRO A 166 8.07 -6.67 10.09
C PRO A 166 8.96 -6.72 11.33
N TRP A 167 9.75 -7.79 11.46
CA TRP A 167 10.76 -7.95 12.49
C TRP A 167 12.13 -8.17 11.87
N LEU A 168 13.11 -7.43 12.35
CA LEU A 168 14.51 -7.74 12.10
C LEU A 168 14.85 -9.04 12.86
N LEU A 169 15.39 -10.02 12.15
CA LEU A 169 15.89 -11.26 12.74
C LEU A 169 17.23 -10.97 13.42
N ASP A 170 17.45 -11.61 14.55
CA ASP A 170 18.75 -11.57 15.22
C ASP A 170 19.81 -12.46 14.52
N GLU A 171 21.02 -12.50 15.08
CA GLU A 171 22.14 -13.29 14.55
C GLU A 171 21.84 -14.79 14.43
N ASP A 172 20.90 -15.29 15.25
CA ASP A 172 20.45 -16.69 15.20
C ASP A 172 19.27 -16.91 14.24
N GLY A 173 18.84 -15.86 13.52
CA GLY A 173 17.70 -15.90 12.61
C GLY A 173 16.36 -15.94 13.33
N CYS A 174 16.26 -15.40 14.53
CA CYS A 174 15.05 -15.43 15.34
C CYS A 174 14.37 -14.06 15.40
N ALA A 175 13.04 -14.05 15.16
CA ALA A 175 12.20 -12.86 15.32
C ALA A 175 11.75 -12.66 16.76
N TYR A 176 11.75 -13.74 17.55
CA TYR A 176 11.22 -13.72 18.89
C TYR A 176 11.88 -14.77 19.76
N LYS A 177 12.32 -14.35 20.95
CA LYS A 177 12.86 -15.24 22.01
C LYS A 177 12.12 -14.99 23.31
N MET A 178 11.75 -16.05 24.01
CA MET A 178 11.13 -15.98 25.33
C MET A 178 12.02 -16.70 26.34
N ALA A 179 12.49 -15.96 27.37
CA ALA A 179 13.39 -16.43 28.41
C ALA A 179 12.76 -16.28 29.79
N PRO A 180 12.95 -17.21 30.75
CA PRO A 180 12.55 -16.99 32.12
C PRO A 180 13.40 -15.89 32.75
N LYS A 181 12.75 -14.89 33.32
CA LYS A 181 13.38 -13.82 34.08
C LYS A 181 13.49 -14.19 35.56
N SER A 182 12.54 -14.98 36.03
CA SER A 182 12.49 -15.52 37.39
C SER A 182 11.54 -16.71 37.44
N LYS A 183 11.41 -17.33 38.63
CA LYS A 183 10.54 -18.51 38.84
C LYS A 183 9.08 -18.33 38.39
N ASN A 184 8.60 -17.08 38.35
CA ASN A 184 7.21 -16.74 37.96
C ASN A 184 7.11 -15.64 36.92
N ALA A 185 8.19 -15.21 36.30
CA ALA A 185 8.21 -14.14 35.32
C ALA A 185 9.00 -14.54 34.07
N TRP A 186 8.49 -14.16 32.92
CA TRP A 186 9.09 -14.39 31.61
C TRP A 186 9.49 -13.05 30.98
N GLU A 187 10.66 -12.99 30.41
CA GLU A 187 11.12 -11.90 29.61
C GLU A 187 10.96 -12.26 28.12
N MET A 188 10.33 -11.37 27.40
CA MET A 188 10.12 -11.53 25.97
C MET A 188 11.03 -10.55 25.23
N THR A 189 11.94 -11.08 24.43
CA THR A 189 12.79 -10.28 23.56
C THR A 189 12.27 -10.42 22.13
N TYR A 190 11.91 -9.32 21.53
CA TYR A 190 11.53 -9.23 20.11
C TYR A 190 12.70 -8.70 19.32
N GLY A 191 12.81 -9.11 18.08
CA GLY A 191 13.65 -8.43 17.11
C GLY A 191 13.20 -6.96 16.98
N GLU A 192 14.08 -6.12 16.53
CA GLU A 192 13.76 -4.72 16.24
C GLU A 192 12.65 -4.67 15.17
N LYS A 193 11.72 -3.74 15.35
CA LYS A 193 10.69 -3.51 14.36
C LYS A 193 11.25 -2.61 13.26
N ALA A 194 11.06 -2.99 12.02
CA ALA A 194 11.30 -2.07 10.93
C ALA A 194 10.31 -0.90 11.00
N ASN A 195 10.80 0.29 10.69
CA ASN A 195 9.95 1.46 10.57
C ASN A 195 9.09 1.34 9.31
N PHE A 196 7.79 1.61 9.47
CA PHE A 196 6.87 1.60 8.33
C PHE A 196 5.78 2.64 8.51
N ILE A 197 5.29 3.13 7.38
CA ILE A 197 4.08 3.95 7.28
C ILE A 197 3.04 3.09 6.59
N LYS A 198 1.87 2.97 7.21
CA LYS A 198 0.73 2.25 6.64
C LYS A 198 -0.37 3.25 6.35
N GLU A 199 -0.72 3.39 5.08
CA GLU A 199 -1.83 4.21 4.61
C GLU A 199 -2.96 3.29 4.14
N GLN A 200 -4.12 3.43 4.74
CA GLN A 200 -5.31 2.71 4.30
C GLN A 200 -5.86 3.38 3.05
N ILE A 201 -5.98 2.63 1.96
CA ILE A 201 -6.48 3.12 0.67
C ILE A 201 -7.98 2.88 0.58
N GLU A 202 -8.41 1.64 0.89
CA GLU A 202 -9.80 1.22 0.94
C GLU A 202 -10.01 0.27 2.11
N GLU A 203 -11.26 -0.14 2.38
CA GLU A 203 -11.54 -1.13 3.41
C GLU A 203 -10.80 -2.45 3.11
N GLY A 204 -9.93 -2.86 4.02
CA GLY A 204 -9.09 -4.05 3.87
C GLY A 204 -7.86 -3.89 2.98
N MET A 205 -7.62 -2.71 2.39
CA MET A 205 -6.46 -2.46 1.52
C MET A 205 -5.57 -1.35 2.08
N SER A 206 -4.26 -1.56 2.07
CA SER A 206 -3.29 -0.59 2.55
C SER A 206 -2.03 -0.57 1.70
N LEU A 207 -1.53 0.62 1.44
CA LEU A 207 -0.17 0.85 0.97
C LEU A 207 0.75 0.94 2.19
N VAL A 208 1.88 0.28 2.11
CA VAL A 208 2.86 0.25 3.18
C VAL A 208 4.22 0.63 2.66
N LEU A 209 4.77 1.67 3.21
CA LEU A 209 6.12 2.13 2.91
C LEU A 209 7.02 1.70 4.07
N MET A 210 8.08 0.96 3.76
CA MET A 210 9.09 0.52 4.72
C MET A 210 10.47 1.01 4.31
N GLU A 211 11.18 1.59 5.26
CA GLU A 211 12.61 1.80 5.17
C GLU A 211 13.31 0.56 5.75
N LEU A 212 13.98 -0.18 4.89
CA LEU A 212 14.67 -1.42 5.24
C LEU A 212 16.20 -1.23 5.12
N PRO A 213 16.91 -0.98 6.23
CA PRO A 213 18.37 -1.13 6.28
C PRO A 213 18.81 -2.54 5.93
N ALA A 214 20.09 -2.72 5.59
CA ALA A 214 20.65 -4.05 5.37
C ALA A 214 20.40 -4.95 6.58
N GLY A 215 19.95 -6.18 6.32
CA GLY A 215 19.58 -7.13 7.38
C GLY A 215 18.63 -8.22 6.90
N GLN A 216 18.21 -9.05 7.84
CA GLN A 216 17.27 -10.13 7.59
C GLN A 216 15.96 -9.83 8.31
N TYR A 217 14.85 -9.86 7.59
CA TYR A 217 13.54 -9.51 8.12
C TYR A 217 12.56 -10.66 7.93
N PHE A 218 11.61 -10.74 8.85
CA PHE A 218 10.47 -11.63 8.72
C PHE A 218 9.18 -10.83 8.91
N VAL A 219 8.31 -10.91 7.92
CA VAL A 219 6.98 -10.28 7.95
C VAL A 219 5.96 -11.37 8.16
N ALA A 220 5.50 -11.54 9.40
CA ALA A 220 4.52 -12.55 9.73
C ALA A 220 3.12 -12.20 9.18
N ASP A 221 2.41 -13.21 8.71
CA ASP A 221 0.97 -13.15 8.51
C ASP A 221 0.28 -13.20 9.87
N TRP A 222 -0.16 -12.05 10.37
CA TRP A 222 -0.67 -11.93 11.72
C TRP A 222 -2.19 -11.82 11.75
N ASP A 223 -2.86 -12.76 12.35
CA ASP A 223 -4.30 -12.75 12.61
C ASP A 223 -4.71 -12.23 14.00
N GLY A 224 -3.81 -11.47 14.65
CA GLY A 224 -4.07 -10.82 15.94
C GLY A 224 -3.71 -11.62 17.18
N GLY A 225 -3.20 -12.85 17.06
CA GLY A 225 -3.05 -13.73 18.20
C GLY A 225 -1.65 -14.29 18.50
N PHE A 226 -0.65 -13.47 18.83
CA PHE A 226 0.56 -14.03 19.47
C PHE A 226 0.26 -14.73 20.81
N PHE A 227 -0.87 -14.39 21.44
CA PHE A 227 -1.25 -14.86 22.77
C PHE A 227 -2.62 -15.53 22.87
N THR A 228 -3.46 -15.39 21.88
CA THR A 228 -4.70 -16.15 21.84
C THR A 228 -4.39 -17.55 21.35
N ARG A 229 -4.96 -18.55 22.00
CA ARG A 229 -4.97 -19.97 21.64
C ARG A 229 -5.59 -20.24 20.27
N GLY A 230 -5.33 -19.36 19.31
CA GLY A 230 -5.72 -19.53 17.92
C GLY A 230 -4.84 -20.61 17.33
N THR A 231 -5.43 -21.65 16.92
CA THR A 231 -5.02 -22.64 15.94
C THR A 231 -4.12 -22.03 14.85
N ILE A 232 -2.86 -21.83 15.19
CA ILE A 232 -1.84 -22.12 14.21
C ILE A 232 -2.07 -23.60 13.95
N GLY A 233 -2.51 -23.99 12.75
CA GLY A 233 -2.75 -25.37 12.43
C GLY A 233 -1.65 -26.28 12.96
N GLU A 234 -1.72 -27.55 12.83
CA GLU A 234 -0.74 -28.53 13.34
C GLU A 234 0.72 -28.20 13.00
N GLU A 235 0.98 -27.14 12.23
CA GLU A 235 2.26 -26.57 11.88
C GLU A 235 2.92 -25.86 13.09
N LYS A 236 4.18 -26.23 13.33
CA LYS A 236 4.95 -25.82 14.49
C LYS A 236 5.59 -24.43 14.35
N GLY A 237 4.90 -23.42 13.78
CA GLY A 237 5.52 -22.13 13.50
C GLY A 237 4.58 -21.04 12.98
N PHE A 238 5.15 -19.95 12.49
CA PHE A 238 4.45 -18.85 11.80
C PHE A 238 4.76 -18.86 10.32
N LEU A 239 3.74 -18.74 9.52
CA LEU A 239 3.89 -18.48 8.08
C LEU A 239 4.05 -16.98 7.86
N GLY A 240 4.94 -16.60 6.97
CA GLY A 240 5.19 -15.20 6.62
C GLY A 240 6.18 -15.06 5.49
N HIS A 241 6.78 -13.90 5.34
CA HIS A 241 7.69 -13.57 4.26
C HIS A 241 9.08 -13.31 4.81
N TYR A 242 10.08 -14.05 4.34
CA TYR A 242 11.48 -13.85 4.69
C TYR A 242 12.14 -12.94 3.67
N ILE A 243 12.67 -11.82 4.14
CA ILE A 243 13.27 -10.77 3.32
C ILE A 243 14.74 -10.61 3.73
N VAL A 244 15.64 -10.69 2.78
CA VAL A 244 17.06 -10.38 2.92
C VAL A 244 17.32 -9.06 2.21
N VAL A 245 17.85 -8.08 2.95
CA VAL A 245 18.19 -6.75 2.44
C VAL A 245 19.71 -6.63 2.40
N GLU A 246 20.26 -6.35 1.23
CA GLU A 246 21.71 -6.28 0.92
C GLU A 246 22.16 -4.86 0.61
#